data_2efeed2acca6ea67c813ecd42d4a57b4
#
_entry.id   2efeed2acca6ea67c813ecd42d4a57b4
#
_cell.length_a   1.000
_cell.length_b   1.000
_cell.length_c   1.000
_cell.angle_alpha   90.00
_cell.angle_beta   90.00
_cell.angle_gamma   90.00
#
_symmetry.space_group_name_H-M   'P 1'
#
loop_
_entity.id
_entity.type
_entity.pdbx_description
1 polymer ?
#
loop_
_entity_poly.entity_id
_entity_poly.type
_entity_poly.pdbx_seq_one_letter_code
_entity_poly.pdbx_strand_id
1 'polypeptide(L)'
;MQRTVESLRRTMKAIYHVHPEHDSEGIASIAEQLEKEIVAAGTMGLGQPSLERHTRNPLNGAMNPMAPPMTFEYGEKSITAKVRFHEGYQGPPACVHGGLVAALLDDALGRTRHLTGRNCVTGSLNITYKRPTPLNADLLVNARIDEIHERKFIVSGEITYDGE
;
A
#
# COMPACT_ATOMS: atom_id res chain seq x y z
N MET A 1 -0.65 6.56 18.30
CA MET A 1 -0.73 5.50 17.26
C MET A 1 -0.05 5.89 15.94
N GLN A 2 -0.40 6.96 15.21
CA GLN A 2 0.27 7.34 13.95
C GLN A 2 1.80 7.47 14.10
N ARG A 3 2.29 8.12 15.15
CA ARG A 3 3.73 8.23 15.44
C ARG A 3 4.42 6.86 15.61
N THR A 4 3.73 5.91 16.22
CA THR A 4 4.24 4.53 16.41
C THR A 4 4.35 3.81 15.07
N VAL A 5 3.32 3.89 14.23
CA VAL A 5 3.30 3.27 12.90
C VAL A 5 4.41 3.85 12.02
N GLU A 6 4.60 5.17 12.05
CA GLU A 6 5.66 5.83 11.29
C GLU A 6 7.06 5.42 11.77
N SER A 7 7.23 5.25 13.08
CA SER A 7 8.48 4.73 13.64
C SER A 7 8.74 3.30 13.16
N LEU A 8 7.72 2.43 13.18
CA LEU A 8 7.84 1.05 12.68
C LEU A 8 8.20 1.01 11.19
N ARG A 9 7.60 1.87 10.36
CA ARG A 9 7.97 1.98 8.94
C ARG A 9 9.45 2.32 8.76
N ARG A 10 9.97 3.29 9.53
CA ARG A 10 11.40 3.63 9.47
C ARG A 10 12.29 2.49 9.93
N THR A 11 11.90 1.78 10.99
CA THR A 11 12.63 0.61 11.48
C THR A 11 12.65 -0.50 10.44
N MET A 12 11.51 -0.82 9.83
CA MET A 12 11.42 -1.81 8.75
C MET A 12 12.32 -1.44 7.57
N LYS A 13 12.32 -0.17 7.15
CA LYS A 13 13.22 0.31 6.10
C LYS A 13 14.69 0.12 6.50
N ALA A 14 15.07 0.47 7.73
CA ALA A 14 16.43 0.36 8.21
C ALA A 14 16.93 -1.09 8.23
N ILE A 15 16.10 -2.06 8.58
CA ILE A 15 16.45 -3.48 8.61
C ILE A 15 16.93 -3.98 7.24
N TYR A 16 16.38 -3.48 6.13
CA TYR A 16 16.84 -3.86 4.79
C TYR A 16 18.26 -3.41 4.45
N HIS A 17 18.83 -2.51 5.23
CA HIS A 17 20.20 -2.03 5.05
C HIS A 17 21.18 -2.67 6.03
N VAL A 18 20.73 -3.57 6.92
CA VAL A 18 21.61 -4.31 7.83
C VAL A 18 22.36 -5.37 7.02
N HIS A 19 23.69 -5.38 7.18
CA HIS A 19 24.52 -6.39 6.52
C HIS A 19 24.19 -7.80 7.07
N PRO A 20 24.03 -8.84 6.22
CA PRO A 20 23.61 -10.17 6.66
C PRO A 20 24.54 -10.81 7.71
N GLU A 21 25.82 -10.43 7.73
CA GLU A 21 26.83 -10.94 8.68
C GLU A 21 26.90 -10.12 9.98
N HIS A 22 26.06 -9.07 10.10
CA HIS A 22 26.06 -8.26 11.31
C HIS A 22 25.41 -9.03 12.46
N ASP A 23 26.01 -8.98 13.64
CA ASP A 23 25.41 -9.51 14.85
C ASP A 23 24.12 -8.74 15.15
N SER A 24 22.98 -9.43 15.02
CA SER A 24 21.64 -8.85 15.16
C SER A 24 21.00 -9.18 16.53
N GLU A 25 21.70 -9.82 17.47
CA GLU A 25 21.14 -10.20 18.78
C GLU A 25 20.57 -9.00 19.52
N GLY A 26 21.28 -7.89 19.54
CA GLY A 26 20.78 -6.65 20.14
C GLY A 26 19.51 -6.11 19.49
N ILE A 27 19.41 -6.23 18.15
CA ILE A 27 18.21 -5.82 17.39
C ILE A 27 17.05 -6.76 17.70
N ALA A 28 17.29 -8.07 17.74
CA ALA A 28 16.28 -9.08 18.08
C ALA A 28 15.71 -8.84 19.49
N SER A 29 16.56 -8.61 20.48
CA SER A 29 16.14 -8.32 21.85
C SER A 29 15.25 -7.07 21.96
N ILE A 30 15.58 -6.01 21.24
CA ILE A 30 14.76 -4.78 21.20
C ILE A 30 13.42 -5.05 20.54
N ALA A 31 13.40 -5.83 19.44
CA ALA A 31 12.17 -6.20 18.75
C ALA A 31 11.22 -7.04 19.62
N GLU A 32 11.77 -8.01 20.35
CA GLU A 32 11.01 -8.84 21.32
C GLU A 32 10.43 -8.00 22.46
N GLN A 33 11.20 -7.03 22.96
CA GLN A 33 10.70 -6.13 23.99
C GLN A 33 9.56 -5.25 23.45
N LEU A 34 9.72 -4.72 22.25
CA LEU A 34 8.68 -3.92 21.58
C LEU A 34 7.40 -4.74 21.37
N GLU A 35 7.53 -6.00 20.96
CA GLU A 35 6.38 -6.91 20.81
C GLU A 35 5.63 -7.07 22.14
N LYS A 36 6.35 -7.34 23.24
CA LYS A 36 5.76 -7.47 24.58
C LYS A 36 5.00 -6.21 25.01
N GLU A 37 5.58 -5.04 24.78
CA GLU A 37 4.93 -3.75 25.10
C GLU A 37 3.67 -3.52 24.25
N ILE A 38 3.71 -3.86 22.95
CA ILE A 38 2.57 -3.73 22.05
C ILE A 38 1.43 -4.69 22.48
N VAL A 39 1.76 -5.93 22.82
CA VAL A 39 0.79 -6.92 23.28
C VAL A 39 0.19 -6.50 24.62
N ALA A 40 0.99 -5.99 25.56
CA ALA A 40 0.55 -5.51 26.87
C ALA A 40 -0.37 -4.28 26.76
N ALA A 41 -0.16 -3.43 25.77
CA ALA A 41 -1.03 -2.27 25.49
C ALA A 41 -2.45 -2.66 25.02
N GLY A 42 -2.67 -3.93 24.76
CA GLY A 42 -3.96 -4.49 24.35
C GLY A 42 -4.09 -4.64 22.84
N THR A 43 -4.61 -5.78 22.42
CA THR A 43 -4.92 -6.08 21.03
C THR A 43 -6.40 -5.84 20.76
N MET A 44 -6.69 -5.15 19.67
CA MET A 44 -8.08 -5.10 19.18
C MET A 44 -8.44 -6.42 18.52
N GLY A 45 -9.59 -6.98 18.89
CA GLY A 45 -10.09 -8.21 18.31
C GLY A 45 -10.23 -8.16 16.79
N LEU A 46 -9.86 -9.24 16.12
CA LEU A 46 -10.16 -9.41 14.70
C LEU A 46 -11.69 -9.44 14.52
N GLY A 47 -12.22 -8.62 13.63
CA GLY A 47 -13.63 -8.72 13.23
C GLY A 47 -14.57 -7.59 13.70
N GLN A 48 -14.07 -6.53 14.31
CA GLN A 48 -14.91 -5.34 14.56
C GLN A 48 -15.19 -4.62 13.22
N PRO A 49 -16.46 -4.52 12.78
CA PRO A 49 -16.83 -3.80 11.57
C PRO A 49 -16.90 -2.30 11.91
N SER A 50 -15.78 -1.66 12.08
CA SER A 50 -15.74 -0.23 12.36
C SER A 50 -14.90 0.51 11.32
N LEU A 51 -14.87 1.82 11.42
CA LEU A 51 -14.05 2.80 10.70
C LEU A 51 -12.59 2.33 10.47
N GLU A 52 -12.15 1.32 11.20
CA GLU A 52 -10.81 0.78 11.26
C GLU A 52 -10.45 -0.19 10.13
N ARG A 53 -11.45 -0.73 9.40
CA ARG A 53 -11.17 -1.66 8.28
C ARG A 53 -10.23 -1.02 7.26
N HIS A 54 -10.41 0.26 6.97
CA HIS A 54 -9.58 1.00 6.01
C HIS A 54 -8.23 1.41 6.59
N THR A 55 -8.11 1.56 7.90
CA THR A 55 -6.86 1.98 8.53
C THR A 55 -5.80 0.88 8.57
N ARG A 56 -6.19 -0.38 8.46
CA ARG A 56 -5.32 -1.57 8.50
C ARG A 56 -5.03 -2.19 7.14
N ASN A 57 -5.55 -1.61 6.07
CA ASN A 57 -5.33 -2.11 4.71
C ASN A 57 -3.81 -2.15 4.41
N PRO A 58 -3.28 -3.26 3.85
CA PRO A 58 -1.86 -3.43 3.60
C PRO A 58 -1.29 -2.48 2.53
N LEU A 59 -2.14 -1.86 1.72
CA LEU A 59 -1.72 -0.98 0.63
C LEU A 59 -1.84 0.51 0.95
N ASN A 60 -2.76 0.88 1.86
CA ASN A 60 -3.05 2.29 2.13
C ASN A 60 -3.48 2.58 3.57
N GLY A 61 -3.43 1.59 4.45
CA GLY A 61 -3.88 1.74 5.83
C GLY A 61 -2.94 2.59 6.67
N ALA A 62 -3.43 3.70 7.20
CA ALA A 62 -2.63 4.61 8.02
C ALA A 62 -2.07 3.95 9.29
N MET A 63 -2.71 2.86 9.75
CA MET A 63 -2.32 2.09 10.92
C MET A 63 -1.54 0.81 10.58
N ASN A 64 -1.28 0.57 9.30
CA ASN A 64 -0.49 -0.58 8.86
C ASN A 64 0.94 -0.13 8.52
N PRO A 65 1.97 -0.60 9.25
CA PRO A 65 3.35 -0.23 8.95
C PRO A 65 3.83 -0.79 7.60
N MET A 66 3.20 -1.84 7.08
CA MET A 66 3.49 -2.38 5.75
C MET A 66 2.91 -1.53 4.61
N ALA A 67 1.91 -0.68 4.88
CA ALA A 67 1.33 0.15 3.85
C ALA A 67 2.28 1.30 3.48
N PRO A 68 2.60 1.52 2.20
CA PRO A 68 3.35 2.68 1.78
C PRO A 68 2.55 3.96 2.08
N PRO A 69 3.20 5.06 2.45
CA PRO A 69 2.53 6.35 2.55
C PRO A 69 1.89 6.72 1.21
N MET A 70 0.59 6.99 1.24
CA MET A 70 -0.18 7.27 0.03
C MET A 70 -1.21 8.37 0.31
N THR A 71 -1.34 9.28 -0.65
CA THR A 71 -2.37 10.33 -0.65
C THR A 71 -3.25 10.16 -1.87
N PHE A 72 -4.56 10.36 -1.70
CA PHE A 72 -5.55 10.24 -2.78
C PHE A 72 -6.20 11.59 -3.04
N GLU A 73 -6.35 11.90 -4.32
CA GLU A 73 -7.13 13.02 -4.82
C GLU A 73 -8.30 12.47 -5.64
N TYR A 74 -9.51 12.96 -5.38
CA TYR A 74 -10.73 12.48 -6.01
C TYR A 74 -11.27 13.53 -6.97
N GLY A 75 -11.32 13.18 -8.26
CA GLY A 75 -12.01 13.94 -9.30
C GLY A 75 -13.44 13.46 -9.50
N GLU A 76 -14.11 13.94 -10.54
CA GLU A 76 -15.48 13.56 -10.86
C GLU A 76 -15.60 12.09 -11.27
N LYS A 77 -14.71 11.61 -12.14
CA LYS A 77 -14.67 10.22 -12.65
C LYS A 77 -13.30 9.56 -12.50
N SER A 78 -12.39 10.18 -11.76
CA SER A 78 -11.01 9.71 -11.63
C SER A 78 -10.51 9.83 -10.22
N ILE A 79 -9.51 9.03 -9.92
CA ILE A 79 -8.76 9.07 -8.66
C ILE A 79 -7.30 9.11 -9.04
N THR A 80 -6.56 9.97 -8.37
CA THR A 80 -5.11 10.05 -8.48
C THR A 80 -4.51 9.75 -7.12
N ALA A 81 -3.42 8.98 -7.09
CA ALA A 81 -2.67 8.74 -5.87
C ALA A 81 -1.18 8.96 -6.10
N LYS A 82 -0.51 9.48 -5.07
CA LYS A 82 0.94 9.59 -5.03
C LYS A 82 1.47 8.58 -4.02
N VAL A 83 2.46 7.80 -4.42
CA VAL A 83 3.07 6.76 -3.60
C VAL A 83 4.56 6.64 -3.88
N ARG A 84 5.32 6.26 -2.85
CA ARG A 84 6.75 5.97 -2.98
C ARG A 84 7.06 4.67 -2.25
N PHE A 85 7.65 3.72 -2.96
CA PHE A 85 8.09 2.46 -2.41
C PHE A 85 9.57 2.51 -2.06
N HIS A 86 9.93 2.03 -0.89
CA HIS A 86 11.32 1.85 -0.46
C HIS A 86 11.79 0.40 -0.68
N GLU A 87 12.99 0.08 -0.30
CA GLU A 87 13.66 -1.21 -0.52
C GLU A 87 12.87 -2.41 0.04
N GLY A 88 12.06 -2.23 1.07
CA GLY A 88 11.20 -3.26 1.64
C GLY A 88 10.13 -3.80 0.69
N TYR A 89 9.94 -3.16 -0.45
CA TYR A 89 8.98 -3.58 -1.48
C TYR A 89 9.67 -4.11 -2.73
N GLN A 90 10.98 -4.41 -2.64
CA GLN A 90 11.78 -4.85 -3.77
C GLN A 90 11.34 -6.22 -4.30
N GLY A 91 11.26 -6.32 -5.61
CA GLY A 91 11.23 -7.57 -6.37
C GLY A 91 12.57 -7.77 -7.09
N PRO A 92 12.65 -7.54 -8.40
CA PRO A 92 13.92 -7.50 -9.09
C PRO A 92 14.82 -6.36 -8.55
N PRO A 93 16.15 -6.42 -8.77
CA PRO A 93 17.06 -5.37 -8.30
C PRO A 93 16.59 -3.97 -8.68
N ALA A 94 16.55 -3.08 -7.69
CA ALA A 94 16.11 -1.68 -7.81
C ALA A 94 14.65 -1.45 -8.27
N CYS A 95 13.82 -2.49 -8.33
CA CYS A 95 12.44 -2.41 -8.80
C CYS A 95 11.45 -2.87 -7.75
N VAL A 96 10.26 -2.28 -7.78
CA VAL A 96 9.12 -2.71 -6.96
C VAL A 96 8.66 -4.09 -7.42
N HIS A 97 8.31 -4.97 -6.47
CA HIS A 97 7.76 -6.28 -6.78
C HIS A 97 6.46 -6.16 -7.60
N GLY A 98 6.38 -6.87 -8.73
CA GLY A 98 5.24 -6.78 -9.66
C GLY A 98 3.88 -7.06 -9.01
N GLY A 99 3.83 -7.99 -8.05
CA GLY A 99 2.61 -8.25 -7.28
C GLY A 99 2.15 -7.05 -6.43
N LEU A 100 3.06 -6.22 -5.93
CA LEU A 100 2.71 -4.98 -5.22
C LEU A 100 2.22 -3.90 -6.18
N VAL A 101 2.81 -3.83 -7.38
CA VAL A 101 2.31 -2.95 -8.46
C VAL A 101 0.88 -3.34 -8.84
N ALA A 102 0.61 -4.64 -9.00
CA ALA A 102 -0.72 -5.16 -9.29
C ALA A 102 -1.72 -4.84 -8.17
N ALA A 103 -1.33 -5.08 -6.92
CA ALA A 103 -2.17 -4.82 -5.76
C ALA A 103 -2.47 -3.32 -5.60
N LEU A 104 -1.50 -2.45 -5.87
CA LEU A 104 -1.68 -1.00 -5.86
C LEU A 104 -2.69 -0.55 -6.93
N LEU A 105 -2.60 -1.09 -8.14
CA LEU A 105 -3.58 -0.83 -9.20
C LEU A 105 -4.96 -1.33 -8.81
N ASP A 106 -5.08 -2.54 -8.28
CA ASP A 106 -6.38 -3.09 -7.83
C ASP A 106 -7.04 -2.19 -6.77
N ASP A 107 -6.26 -1.73 -5.78
CA ASP A 107 -6.77 -0.82 -4.74
C ASP A 107 -7.22 0.52 -5.32
N ALA A 108 -6.43 1.12 -6.22
CA ALA A 108 -6.76 2.40 -6.85
C ALA A 108 -8.00 2.29 -7.76
N LEU A 109 -8.06 1.26 -8.60
CA LEU A 109 -9.21 0.98 -9.46
C LEU A 109 -10.46 0.68 -8.65
N GLY A 110 -10.34 -0.15 -7.60
CA GLY A 110 -11.43 -0.48 -6.68
C GLY A 110 -12.00 0.73 -5.93
N ARG A 111 -11.18 1.76 -5.68
CA ARG A 111 -11.61 3.01 -5.03
C ARG A 111 -12.53 3.86 -5.90
N THR A 112 -12.51 3.71 -7.21
CA THR A 112 -13.41 4.46 -8.12
C THR A 112 -14.88 4.21 -7.80
N ARG A 113 -15.23 3.09 -7.13
CA ARG A 113 -16.58 2.83 -6.63
C ARG A 113 -17.14 3.95 -5.75
N HIS A 114 -16.27 4.65 -4.98
CA HIS A 114 -16.69 5.74 -4.12
C HIS A 114 -17.27 6.92 -4.90
N LEU A 115 -16.86 7.08 -6.16
CA LEU A 115 -17.38 8.11 -7.06
C LEU A 115 -18.80 7.80 -7.55
N THR A 116 -19.23 6.55 -7.45
CA THR A 116 -20.55 6.09 -7.93
C THR A 116 -21.55 5.86 -6.80
N GLY A 117 -21.11 5.86 -5.54
CA GLY A 117 -21.93 5.49 -4.38
C GLY A 117 -22.36 4.01 -4.34
N ARG A 118 -21.84 3.15 -5.25
CA ARG A 118 -22.22 1.74 -5.36
C ARG A 118 -21.12 0.82 -4.78
N ASN A 119 -21.55 -0.25 -4.14
CA ASN A 119 -20.62 -1.28 -3.64
C ASN A 119 -20.33 -2.28 -4.75
N CYS A 120 -19.04 -2.54 -4.97
CA CYS A 120 -18.56 -3.57 -5.88
C CYS A 120 -17.24 -4.17 -5.36
N VAL A 121 -16.89 -5.30 -5.94
CA VAL A 121 -15.60 -5.98 -5.77
C VAL A 121 -14.98 -6.23 -7.14
N THR A 122 -13.68 -6.34 -7.20
CA THR A 122 -12.96 -6.67 -8.44
C THR A 122 -13.35 -8.08 -8.90
N GLY A 123 -13.94 -8.17 -10.08
CA GLY A 123 -14.30 -9.46 -10.70
C GLY A 123 -13.21 -9.95 -11.66
N SER A 124 -12.47 -9.03 -12.28
CA SER A 124 -11.37 -9.33 -13.20
C SER A 124 -10.39 -8.17 -13.20
N LEU A 125 -9.10 -8.47 -13.26
CA LEU A 125 -8.02 -7.49 -13.34
C LEU A 125 -7.03 -7.94 -14.40
N ASN A 126 -6.78 -7.08 -15.39
CA ASN A 126 -5.78 -7.33 -16.45
C ASN A 126 -4.70 -6.27 -16.36
N ILE A 127 -3.45 -6.68 -16.22
CA ILE A 127 -2.31 -5.79 -16.06
C ILE A 127 -1.26 -6.06 -17.13
N THR A 128 -0.77 -5.01 -17.74
CA THR A 128 0.36 -5.04 -18.66
C THR A 128 1.52 -4.26 -18.04
N TYR A 129 2.62 -4.93 -17.76
CA TYR A 129 3.84 -4.31 -17.28
C TYR A 129 4.67 -3.84 -18.48
N LYS A 130 4.62 -2.54 -18.76
CA LYS A 130 5.33 -1.94 -19.90
C LYS A 130 6.82 -1.77 -19.62
N ARG A 131 7.17 -1.51 -18.37
CA ARG A 131 8.55 -1.32 -17.89
C ARG A 131 8.65 -1.58 -16.38
N PRO A 132 9.85 -1.83 -15.84
CA PRO A 132 10.07 -1.98 -14.40
C PRO A 132 9.66 -0.71 -13.65
N THR A 133 8.98 -0.87 -12.52
CA THR A 133 8.61 0.23 -11.63
C THR A 133 9.76 0.48 -10.65
N PRO A 134 10.40 1.66 -10.64
CA PRO A 134 11.56 1.91 -9.80
C PRO A 134 11.21 2.05 -8.32
N LEU A 135 12.13 1.62 -7.45
CA LEU A 135 12.11 1.96 -6.03
C LEU A 135 12.52 3.41 -5.83
N ASN A 136 12.10 3.99 -4.71
CA ASN A 136 12.45 5.34 -4.26
C ASN A 136 12.09 6.48 -5.25
N ALA A 137 11.27 6.19 -6.25
CA ALA A 137 10.71 7.18 -7.16
C ALA A 137 9.31 7.62 -6.69
N ASP A 138 8.93 8.82 -7.05
CA ASP A 138 7.58 9.33 -6.83
C ASP A 138 6.69 8.82 -7.95
N LEU A 139 5.84 7.86 -7.61
CA LEU A 139 4.91 7.23 -8.53
C LEU A 139 3.57 7.94 -8.49
N LEU A 140 3.00 8.17 -9.67
CA LEU A 140 1.65 8.67 -9.84
C LEU A 140 0.76 7.53 -10.32
N VAL A 141 -0.30 7.25 -9.58
CA VAL A 141 -1.31 6.25 -9.91
C VAL A 141 -2.56 6.99 -10.37
N ASN A 142 -3.00 6.73 -11.58
CA ASN A 142 -4.26 7.27 -12.10
C ASN A 142 -5.24 6.12 -12.29
N ALA A 143 -6.47 6.29 -11.83
CA ALA A 143 -7.58 5.37 -12.04
C ALA A 143 -8.82 6.15 -12.48
N ARG A 144 -9.56 5.65 -13.46
CA ARG A 144 -10.76 6.29 -13.98
C ARG A 144 -11.85 5.30 -14.28
N ILE A 145 -13.09 5.78 -14.24
CA ILE A 145 -14.26 5.04 -14.69
C ILE A 145 -14.41 5.27 -16.20
N ASP A 146 -14.33 4.19 -16.96
CA ASP A 146 -14.55 4.20 -18.40
C ASP A 146 -16.03 3.99 -18.72
N GLU A 147 -16.67 2.97 -18.08
CA GLU A 147 -18.07 2.64 -18.31
C GLU A 147 -18.79 2.24 -17.03
N ILE A 148 -20.06 2.60 -16.93
CA ILE A 148 -20.95 2.20 -15.84
C ILE A 148 -22.12 1.42 -16.43
N HIS A 149 -22.24 0.15 -16.08
CA HIS A 149 -23.36 -0.71 -16.42
C HIS A 149 -24.20 -1.00 -15.18
N GLU A 150 -25.36 -1.62 -15.37
CA GLU A 150 -26.27 -1.97 -14.29
C GLU A 150 -25.59 -2.83 -13.20
N ARG A 151 -24.78 -3.82 -13.58
CA ARG A 151 -24.16 -4.79 -12.67
C ARG A 151 -22.63 -4.73 -12.59
N LYS A 152 -21.98 -3.91 -13.39
CA LYS A 152 -20.50 -3.82 -13.42
C LYS A 152 -20.03 -2.40 -13.77
N PHE A 153 -18.81 -2.11 -13.37
CA PHE A 153 -18.02 -0.96 -13.85
C PHE A 153 -16.86 -1.47 -14.69
N ILE A 154 -16.52 -0.73 -15.73
CA ILE A 154 -15.24 -0.88 -16.43
C ILE A 154 -14.41 0.31 -16.02
N VAL A 155 -13.23 0.01 -15.50
CA VAL A 155 -12.30 1.00 -14.99
C VAL A 155 -10.92 0.73 -15.56
N SER A 156 -10.19 1.77 -15.88
CA SER A 156 -8.81 1.69 -16.32
C SER A 156 -7.89 2.54 -15.46
N GLY A 157 -6.62 2.24 -15.47
CA GLY A 157 -5.63 3.01 -14.74
C GLY A 157 -4.22 2.66 -15.13
N GLU A 158 -3.31 3.48 -14.66
CA GLU A 158 -1.88 3.35 -14.94
C GLU A 158 -1.06 3.85 -13.77
N ILE A 159 0.18 3.41 -13.72
CA ILE A 159 1.20 3.94 -12.84
C ILE A 159 2.27 4.57 -13.72
N THR A 160 2.60 5.81 -13.44
CA THR A 160 3.64 6.56 -14.13
C THR A 160 4.67 7.11 -13.15
N TYR A 161 5.87 7.40 -13.63
CA TYR A 161 6.91 8.14 -12.91
C TYR A 161 7.66 9.02 -13.91
N ASP A 162 8.17 10.17 -13.43
CA ASP A 162 8.90 11.17 -14.23
C ASP A 162 8.11 11.66 -15.48
N GLY A 163 6.78 11.59 -15.41
CA GLY A 163 5.89 12.04 -16.50
C GLY A 163 5.72 11.03 -17.64
N GLU A 164 6.17 9.79 -17.47
CA GLU A 164 6.08 8.70 -18.45
C GLU A 164 5.31 7.48 -17.95
#